data_05267a507ab28190f5131a875ebf123b
#
_entry.id   05267a507ab28190f5131a875ebf123b
#
_cell.length_a   1.000
_cell.length_b   1.000
_cell.length_c   1.000
_cell.angle_alpha   90.00
_cell.angle_beta   90.00
_cell.angle_gamma   90.00
#
_symmetry.space_group_name_H-M   'P 1'
#
loop_
_entity.id
_entity.type
_entity.pdbx_description
1 polymer ?
#
loop_
_entity_poly.entity_id
_entity_poly.type
_entity_poly.pdbx_seq_one_letter_code
_entity_poly.pdbx_strand_id
1 'polypeptide(L)'
;PVNRQVIIGTAHTLAASKSAGATLLYPIDKSRTYISAYYGDGRGHTGMDIAGPVGTEIYAAADGVVQSVNSSGSGYGIHVVVKHDGNLATLYGHCSQLLVQPGDTIQAGQVIALSGNTGYSTGPHLHFEVRIGNTRVDPAPYLGIGN
;
A
#
# COMPACT_ATOMS: atom_id res chain seq x y z
N PRO A 1 -1.10 2.81 19.30
CA PRO A 1 -2.35 3.40 19.70
C PRO A 1 -3.51 2.52 19.42
N VAL A 2 -4.18 2.27 20.48
CA VAL A 2 -5.19 1.22 20.50
C VAL A 2 -6.46 1.59 19.78
N ASN A 3 -6.77 2.86 19.68
CA ASN A 3 -8.03 3.25 19.06
C ASN A 3 -8.07 2.97 17.56
N ARG A 4 -6.98 2.62 16.98
CA ARG A 4 -6.99 2.21 15.58
C ARG A 4 -7.84 0.98 15.35
N GLN A 5 -7.89 0.08 16.33
CA GLN A 5 -8.71 -1.12 16.17
C GLN A 5 -10.19 -0.79 16.06
N VAL A 6 -10.61 0.23 16.75
CA VAL A 6 -12.01 0.63 16.69
C VAL A 6 -12.38 1.09 15.30
N ILE A 7 -11.51 1.84 14.67
CA ILE A 7 -11.74 2.37 13.34
C ILE A 7 -11.87 1.25 12.32
N ILE A 8 -11.06 0.22 12.48
CA ILE A 8 -10.99 -0.87 11.52
C ILE A 8 -12.34 -1.54 11.31
N GLY A 9 -13.07 -1.77 12.38
CA GLY A 9 -14.29 -2.54 12.31
C GLY A 9 -15.34 -1.98 11.37
N THR A 10 -15.31 -0.67 11.13
CA THR A 10 -16.32 -0.03 10.28
C THR A 10 -15.73 0.70 9.10
N ALA A 11 -14.63 1.39 9.29
CA ALA A 11 -14.11 2.26 8.24
C ALA A 11 -13.69 1.50 7.00
N HIS A 12 -12.97 0.39 7.16
CA HIS A 12 -12.43 -0.30 6.01
C HIS A 12 -13.49 -1.02 5.18
N THR A 13 -14.67 -1.28 5.75
CA THR A 13 -15.72 -1.93 4.97
C THR A 13 -16.29 -1.01 3.90
N LEU A 14 -16.09 0.29 4.04
CA LEU A 14 -16.58 1.26 3.07
C LEU A 14 -15.52 1.70 2.08
N ALA A 15 -14.31 1.95 2.56
CA ALA A 15 -13.26 2.52 1.73
C ALA A 15 -12.20 1.49 1.33
N ALA A 16 -11.84 0.60 2.22
CA ALA A 16 -10.88 -0.46 1.96
C ALA A 16 -11.64 -1.76 1.71
N SER A 17 -11.84 -2.10 0.46
CA SER A 17 -12.61 -3.27 0.10
C SER A 17 -11.82 -4.17 -0.84
N LYS A 18 -12.20 -5.44 -0.85
CA LYS A 18 -11.56 -6.45 -1.67
C LYS A 18 -12.45 -6.76 -2.86
N SER A 19 -11.90 -6.66 -4.06
CA SER A 19 -12.61 -7.03 -5.27
C SER A 19 -12.85 -8.53 -5.30
N ALA A 20 -13.87 -8.95 -6.03
CA ALA A 20 -14.17 -10.38 -6.18
C ALA A 20 -12.93 -11.10 -6.74
N GLY A 21 -12.56 -12.21 -6.11
CA GLY A 21 -11.38 -12.98 -6.51
C GLY A 21 -10.06 -12.45 -6.02
N ALA A 22 -10.05 -11.31 -5.34
CA ALA A 22 -8.80 -10.74 -4.83
C ALA A 22 -8.38 -11.42 -3.53
N THR A 23 -7.07 -11.52 -3.30
CA THR A 23 -6.51 -11.99 -2.03
C THR A 23 -6.08 -10.85 -1.15
N LEU A 24 -5.92 -9.65 -1.70
CA LEU A 24 -5.51 -8.45 -0.98
C LEU A 24 -6.57 -7.37 -1.13
N LEU A 25 -6.70 -6.54 -0.10
CA LEU A 25 -7.53 -5.35 -0.18
C LEU A 25 -6.84 -4.31 -1.06
N TYR A 26 -7.63 -3.51 -1.76
CA TYR A 26 -7.10 -2.39 -2.51
C TYR A 26 -6.45 -1.42 -1.51
N PRO A 27 -5.20 -0.99 -1.72
CA PRO A 27 -4.43 -0.35 -0.66
C PRO A 27 -4.67 1.13 -0.47
N ILE A 28 -5.55 1.73 -1.24
CA ILE A 28 -5.83 3.16 -1.16
C ILE A 28 -7.28 3.40 -1.54
N ASP A 29 -7.82 4.56 -1.20
CA ASP A 29 -9.22 4.88 -1.50
C ASP A 29 -9.43 4.91 -3.01
N LYS A 30 -10.19 3.95 -3.53
CA LYS A 30 -10.45 3.81 -4.96
C LYS A 30 -11.23 4.99 -5.53
N SER A 31 -12.08 5.60 -4.73
CA SER A 31 -12.97 6.65 -5.22
C SER A 31 -12.21 7.93 -5.55
N ARG A 32 -10.99 8.07 -5.08
CA ARG A 32 -10.20 9.29 -5.24
C ARG A 32 -8.96 9.09 -6.10
N THR A 33 -8.76 7.88 -6.62
CA THR A 33 -7.50 7.52 -7.26
C THR A 33 -7.76 6.75 -8.55
N TYR A 34 -6.70 6.62 -9.34
CA TYR A 34 -6.72 5.77 -10.54
C TYR A 34 -5.33 5.17 -10.74
N ILE A 35 -5.28 4.00 -11.37
CA ILE A 35 -3.99 3.36 -11.66
C ILE A 35 -3.31 4.11 -12.79
N SER A 36 -2.12 4.65 -12.50
CA SER A 36 -1.36 5.42 -13.47
C SER A 36 -0.26 4.61 -14.15
N ALA A 37 0.20 3.53 -13.53
CA ALA A 37 1.21 2.66 -14.13
C ALA A 37 1.10 1.25 -13.57
N TYR A 38 1.25 0.28 -14.45
CA TYR A 38 1.17 -1.14 -14.10
C TYR A 38 2.56 -1.75 -13.95
N TYR A 39 2.63 -2.89 -13.29
CA TYR A 39 3.86 -3.64 -13.12
C TYR A 39 4.43 -4.00 -14.50
N GLY A 40 5.73 -3.79 -14.67
CA GLY A 40 6.40 -4.19 -15.89
C GLY A 40 5.93 -3.48 -17.14
N ASP A 41 5.57 -2.22 -17.02
CA ASP A 41 4.92 -1.45 -18.09
C ASP A 41 5.88 -0.98 -19.21
N GLY A 42 6.95 -1.74 -19.45
CA GLY A 42 7.94 -1.41 -20.47
C GLY A 42 9.15 -0.67 -19.92
N ARG A 43 9.09 -0.26 -18.66
CA ARG A 43 10.20 0.43 -17.99
C ARG A 43 10.83 -0.43 -16.91
N GLY A 44 10.41 -1.71 -16.78
CA GLY A 44 10.85 -2.54 -15.68
C GLY A 44 10.25 -2.12 -14.35
N HIS A 45 9.04 -1.59 -14.37
CA HIS A 45 8.36 -1.09 -13.17
C HIS A 45 8.12 -2.21 -12.17
N THR A 46 8.50 -2.02 -10.92
CA THR A 46 8.53 -3.07 -9.91
C THR A 46 7.26 -3.18 -9.10
N GLY A 47 6.27 -2.36 -9.37
CA GLY A 47 5.01 -2.36 -8.65
C GLY A 47 3.93 -1.71 -9.48
N MET A 48 2.92 -1.21 -8.78
CA MET A 48 1.79 -0.53 -9.41
C MET A 48 1.72 0.87 -8.84
N ASP A 49 1.57 1.87 -9.70
CA ASP A 49 1.39 3.25 -9.27
C ASP A 49 -0.08 3.62 -9.31
N ILE A 50 -0.57 4.20 -8.23
CA ILE A 50 -1.96 4.61 -8.10
C ILE A 50 -1.97 6.10 -7.78
N ALA A 51 -2.38 6.90 -8.74
CA ALA A 51 -2.33 8.36 -8.64
C ALA A 51 -3.54 8.92 -7.90
N GLY A 52 -3.31 9.97 -7.14
CA GLY A 52 -4.38 10.66 -6.43
C GLY A 52 -3.83 11.78 -5.57
N PRO A 53 -4.71 12.55 -4.93
CA PRO A 53 -4.28 13.70 -4.14
C PRO A 53 -3.40 13.30 -2.97
N VAL A 54 -2.45 14.17 -2.63
CA VAL A 54 -1.64 14.01 -1.42
C VAL A 54 -2.57 13.96 -0.21
N GLY A 55 -2.26 13.06 0.72
CA GLY A 55 -3.04 12.91 1.94
C GLY A 55 -4.17 11.90 1.85
N THR A 56 -4.25 11.15 0.76
CA THR A 56 -5.25 10.08 0.64
C THR A 56 -4.84 8.91 1.54
N GLU A 57 -5.80 8.35 2.25
CA GLU A 57 -5.53 7.26 3.18
C GLU A 57 -5.06 6.00 2.46
N ILE A 58 -4.00 5.41 3.01
CA ILE A 58 -3.44 4.15 2.52
C ILE A 58 -3.76 3.08 3.55
N TYR A 59 -4.28 1.95 3.08
CA TYR A 59 -4.75 0.85 3.93
C TYR A 59 -3.80 -0.34 3.82
N ALA A 60 -3.63 -1.04 4.93
CA ALA A 60 -2.94 -2.32 4.90
C ALA A 60 -3.71 -3.30 4.03
N ALA A 61 -3.04 -3.92 3.09
CA ALA A 61 -3.69 -4.81 2.13
C ALA A 61 -4.09 -6.15 2.75
N ALA A 62 -3.49 -6.50 3.89
CA ALA A 62 -3.79 -7.73 4.62
C ALA A 62 -3.29 -7.59 6.04
N ASP A 63 -3.71 -8.53 6.91
CA ASP A 63 -3.17 -8.60 8.26
C ASP A 63 -1.66 -8.82 8.23
N GLY A 64 -0.95 -8.25 9.18
CA GLY A 64 0.48 -8.44 9.24
C GLY A 64 1.15 -7.66 10.34
N VAL A 65 2.47 -7.55 10.20
CA VAL A 65 3.32 -6.81 11.14
C VAL A 65 4.17 -5.85 10.32
N VAL A 66 4.31 -4.62 10.78
CA VAL A 66 5.17 -3.65 10.11
C VAL A 66 6.61 -4.12 10.23
N GLN A 67 7.23 -4.41 9.10
CA GLN A 67 8.59 -4.90 9.05
C GLN A 67 9.59 -3.76 9.13
N SER A 68 9.36 -2.69 8.38
CA SER A 68 10.27 -1.55 8.35
C SER A 68 9.54 -0.30 7.89
N VAL A 69 10.07 0.84 8.29
CA VAL A 69 9.63 2.14 7.79
C VAL A 69 10.88 2.92 7.41
N ASN A 70 10.71 3.88 6.53
CA ASN A 70 11.81 4.75 6.12
C ASN A 70 11.23 6.14 5.88
N SER A 71 11.84 7.13 6.53
CA SER A 71 11.41 8.52 6.37
C SER A 71 12.42 9.34 5.59
N SER A 72 13.38 8.69 4.92
CA SER A 72 14.33 9.43 4.08
C SER A 72 13.66 9.85 2.77
N GLY A 73 14.27 10.78 2.09
CA GLY A 73 13.66 11.37 0.91
C GLY A 73 14.06 10.79 -0.43
N SER A 74 14.80 9.68 -0.48
CA SER A 74 15.28 9.13 -1.75
C SER A 74 14.52 7.86 -2.14
N GLY A 75 14.57 7.51 -3.41
CA GLY A 75 13.96 6.29 -3.93
C GLY A 75 12.47 6.25 -3.67
N TYR A 76 12.03 5.28 -2.85
CA TYR A 76 10.62 5.17 -2.47
C TYR A 76 10.14 6.34 -1.60
N GLY A 77 11.05 7.20 -1.16
CA GLY A 77 10.70 8.27 -0.24
C GLY A 77 10.27 7.73 1.11
N ILE A 78 9.29 8.36 1.68
CA ILE A 78 8.69 7.88 2.93
C ILE A 78 7.87 6.64 2.58
N HIS A 79 8.24 5.49 3.17
CA HIS A 79 7.56 4.24 2.82
C HIS A 79 7.52 3.27 3.99
N VAL A 80 6.63 2.29 3.88
CA VAL A 80 6.45 1.26 4.89
C VAL A 80 6.36 -0.10 4.20
N VAL A 81 6.93 -1.12 4.83
CA VAL A 81 6.83 -2.50 4.37
C VAL A 81 6.12 -3.31 5.45
N VAL A 82 5.10 -4.05 5.04
CA VAL A 82 4.31 -4.89 5.93
C VAL A 82 4.55 -6.34 5.56
N LYS A 83 4.86 -7.15 6.55
CA LYS A 83 5.07 -8.59 6.39
C LYS A 83 3.79 -9.32 6.75
N HIS A 84 3.34 -10.16 5.84
CA HIS A 84 2.13 -10.97 6.02
C HIS A 84 2.51 -12.43 6.23
N ASP A 85 1.52 -13.30 6.33
CA ASP A 85 1.76 -14.73 6.46
C ASP A 85 2.43 -15.31 5.23
N GLY A 86 3.18 -16.36 5.43
CA GLY A 86 3.95 -16.98 4.38
C GLY A 86 5.12 -16.09 4.03
N ASN A 87 5.46 -16.01 2.76
CA ASN A 87 6.54 -15.14 2.29
C ASN A 87 6.03 -13.84 1.68
N LEU A 88 4.79 -13.49 1.96
CA LEU A 88 4.15 -12.34 1.35
C LEU A 88 4.48 -11.06 2.12
N ALA A 89 4.82 -10.02 1.39
CA ALA A 89 5.01 -8.68 1.95
C ALA A 89 4.49 -7.65 0.97
N THR A 90 4.08 -6.49 1.49
CA THR A 90 3.62 -5.37 0.66
C THR A 90 4.38 -4.12 1.04
N LEU A 91 4.67 -3.28 0.04
CA LEU A 91 5.37 -2.01 0.23
C LEU A 91 4.49 -0.87 -0.25
N TYR A 92 4.47 0.21 0.51
CA TYR A 92 3.66 1.40 0.25
C TYR A 92 4.60 2.60 0.20
N GLY A 93 4.88 3.10 -1.00
CA GLY A 93 5.90 4.12 -1.23
C GLY A 93 5.37 5.50 -1.54
N HIS A 94 6.26 6.48 -1.48
CA HIS A 94 6.01 7.89 -1.76
C HIS A 94 4.96 8.51 -0.85
N CYS A 95 4.91 8.06 0.40
CA CYS A 95 3.97 8.57 1.39
C CYS A 95 4.33 9.99 1.83
N SER A 96 3.34 10.73 2.30
CA SER A 96 3.57 12.01 2.96
C SER A 96 3.73 11.84 4.47
N GLN A 97 3.11 10.81 5.03
CA GLN A 97 3.12 10.58 6.48
C GLN A 97 2.91 9.11 6.76
N LEU A 98 3.62 8.59 7.75
CA LEU A 98 3.42 7.23 8.25
C LEU A 98 2.67 7.29 9.57
N LEU A 99 1.76 6.35 9.78
CA LEU A 99 0.93 6.29 10.98
C LEU A 99 1.24 5.06 11.83
N VAL A 100 2.26 4.29 11.46
CA VAL A 100 2.66 3.05 12.15
C VAL A 100 4.16 3.03 12.30
N GLN A 101 4.65 2.10 13.14
CA GLN A 101 6.07 1.92 13.42
C GLN A 101 6.46 0.46 13.25
N PRO A 102 7.75 0.16 13.06
CA PRO A 102 8.21 -1.23 12.99
C PRO A 102 7.76 -2.01 14.22
N GLY A 103 7.30 -3.22 13.99
CA GLY A 103 6.80 -4.09 15.05
C GLY A 103 5.31 -3.98 15.33
N ASP A 104 4.65 -2.96 14.82
CA ASP A 104 3.20 -2.82 15.01
C ASP A 104 2.47 -3.97 14.34
N THR A 105 1.52 -4.56 15.06
CA THR A 105 0.59 -5.52 14.47
C THR A 105 -0.55 -4.74 13.84
N ILE A 106 -0.85 -5.04 12.59
CA ILE A 106 -1.88 -4.32 11.85
C ILE A 106 -2.89 -5.29 11.27
N GLN A 107 -4.08 -4.78 10.99
CA GLN A 107 -5.16 -5.55 10.39
C GLN A 107 -5.44 -5.05 8.98
N ALA A 108 -5.94 -5.94 8.13
CA ALA A 108 -6.37 -5.57 6.80
C ALA A 108 -7.36 -4.40 6.86
N GLY A 109 -7.13 -3.38 6.04
CA GLY A 109 -7.99 -2.20 6.01
C GLY A 109 -7.63 -1.11 7.02
N GLN A 110 -6.68 -1.37 7.89
CA GLN A 110 -6.21 -0.34 8.82
C GLN A 110 -5.46 0.75 8.05
N VAL A 111 -5.72 2.01 8.38
CA VAL A 111 -4.99 3.13 7.78
C VAL A 111 -3.58 3.15 8.35
N ILE A 112 -2.59 3.00 7.49
CA ILE A 112 -1.18 2.91 7.90
C ILE A 112 -0.34 4.09 7.47
N ALA A 113 -0.81 4.87 6.49
CA ALA A 113 -0.06 5.99 5.96
C ALA A 113 -0.99 6.90 5.18
N LEU A 114 -0.46 8.05 4.79
CA LEU A 114 -1.12 8.97 3.87
C LEU A 114 -0.26 9.10 2.63
N SER A 115 -0.91 9.15 1.47
CA SER A 115 -0.21 9.24 0.20
C SER A 115 0.48 10.59 0.03
N GLY A 116 1.48 10.62 -0.84
CA GLY A 116 2.25 11.83 -1.04
C GLY A 116 2.95 11.86 -2.39
N ASN A 117 4.11 12.50 -2.40
CA ASN A 117 4.91 12.66 -3.59
C ASN A 117 6.40 12.70 -3.20
N THR A 118 6.77 11.99 -2.13
CA THR A 118 8.13 11.99 -1.61
C THR A 118 9.00 11.00 -2.36
N GLY A 119 10.30 11.20 -2.27
CA GLY A 119 11.26 10.35 -2.94
C GLY A 119 11.32 10.65 -4.43
N TYR A 120 11.67 9.64 -5.20
CA TYR A 120 11.80 9.78 -6.65
C TYR A 120 10.44 9.64 -7.31
N SER A 121 9.72 10.74 -7.39
CA SER A 121 8.34 10.76 -7.86
C SER A 121 8.07 12.03 -8.64
N THR A 122 7.34 11.92 -9.74
CA THR A 122 7.03 13.05 -10.62
C THR A 122 5.61 13.57 -10.43
N GLY A 123 4.84 12.99 -9.54
CA GLY A 123 3.49 13.45 -9.24
C GLY A 123 2.90 12.62 -8.11
N PRO A 124 1.87 13.13 -7.42
CA PRO A 124 1.29 12.43 -6.27
C PRO A 124 0.75 11.07 -6.64
N HIS A 125 1.28 10.03 -6.01
CA HIS A 125 0.80 8.67 -6.22
C HIS A 125 1.30 7.75 -5.10
N LEU A 126 0.63 6.60 -4.96
CA LEU A 126 1.11 5.50 -4.15
C LEU A 126 1.86 4.53 -5.06
N HIS A 127 3.07 4.14 -4.66
CA HIS A 127 3.77 3.03 -5.31
C HIS A 127 3.53 1.79 -4.46
N PHE A 128 2.82 0.82 -4.98
CA PHE A 128 2.43 -0.39 -4.26
C PHE A 128 3.16 -1.59 -4.85
N GLU A 129 3.88 -2.32 -3.98
CA GLU A 129 4.57 -3.55 -4.39
C GLU A 129 4.04 -4.74 -3.63
N VAL A 130 3.97 -5.85 -4.32
CA VAL A 130 3.75 -7.17 -3.71
C VAL A 130 5.04 -7.96 -3.87
N ARG A 131 5.52 -8.54 -2.77
CA ARG A 131 6.75 -9.32 -2.76
C ARG A 131 6.47 -10.70 -2.22
N ILE A 132 6.98 -11.71 -2.93
CA ILE A 132 6.94 -13.10 -2.49
C ILE A 132 8.38 -13.53 -2.26
N GLY A 133 8.72 -13.79 -1.01
CA GLY A 133 10.11 -13.95 -0.62
C GLY A 133 10.86 -12.70 -0.91
N ASN A 134 11.71 -12.35 -1.50
CA ASN A 134 12.29 -11.06 -1.83
C ASN A 134 12.06 -10.69 -3.30
N THR A 135 11.15 -11.40 -3.97
CA THR A 135 10.89 -11.19 -5.39
C THR A 135 9.64 -10.32 -5.56
N ARG A 136 9.77 -9.24 -6.30
CA ARG A 136 8.64 -8.40 -6.65
C ARG A 136 7.82 -9.08 -7.72
N VAL A 137 6.50 -9.06 -7.55
CA VAL A 137 5.58 -9.67 -8.49
C VAL A 137 4.49 -8.69 -8.86
N ASP A 138 3.75 -8.98 -9.93
CA ASP A 138 2.67 -8.11 -10.38
C ASP A 138 1.56 -8.06 -9.32
N PRO A 139 1.24 -6.87 -8.79
CA PRO A 139 0.18 -6.76 -7.79
C PRO A 139 -1.22 -7.00 -8.35
N ALA A 140 -1.45 -6.82 -9.63
CA ALA A 140 -2.80 -6.81 -10.19
C ALA A 140 -3.61 -8.06 -9.89
N PRO A 141 -3.08 -9.28 -10.07
CA PRO A 141 -3.86 -10.47 -9.75
C PRO A 141 -4.26 -10.55 -8.28
N TYR A 142 -3.39 -10.06 -7.38
CA TYR A 142 -3.69 -10.08 -5.94
C TYR A 142 -4.80 -9.10 -5.58
N LEU A 143 -4.98 -8.08 -6.38
CA LEU A 143 -6.02 -7.07 -6.17
C LEU A 143 -7.30 -7.38 -6.97
N GLY A 144 -7.32 -8.50 -7.70
CA GLY A 144 -8.46 -8.86 -8.50
C GLY A 144 -8.61 -8.00 -9.75
N ILE A 145 -7.52 -7.48 -10.26
CA ILE A 145 -7.51 -6.60 -11.44
C ILE A 145 -6.91 -7.35 -12.61
N GLY A 146 -7.63 -7.37 -13.71
CA GLY A 146 -7.10 -7.84 -14.97
C GLY A 146 -6.36 -6.72 -15.68
N ASN A 147 -5.24 -7.04 -16.36
CA ASN A 147 -4.54 -6.04 -17.16
C ASN A 147 -4.05 -6.63 -18.49
#